data_5eb87aebf58735bf048af008144e73fc
#
_entry.id   5eb87aebf58735bf048af008144e73fc
#
_cell.length_a   1.000
_cell.length_b   1.000
_cell.length_c   1.000
_cell.angle_alpha   90.00
_cell.angle_beta   90.00
_cell.angle_gamma   90.00
#
_symmetry.space_group_name_H-M   'P 1'
#
loop_
_entity.id
_entity.type
_entity.pdbx_description
1 polymer ?
#
loop_
_entity_poly.entity_id
_entity_poly.type
_entity_poly.pdbx_seq_one_letter_code
_entity_poly.pdbx_strand_id
1 'polypeptide(L)'
;GGITQTKEVKEDPRAGRKLITTMNLSAETEYFDDLMGNLEKQITELGGYVESSNQWNGKTDAYGNRLENRNVYLVIRIPAEKLGSFVSMMEESSNITSKSQSVEDVTLAYVDLESHKKALLAEQERLLELMEMAETVEDLITVEDKLANVRYQLESMESQLRTYDNKINYST
;
A
#
# COMPACT_ATOMS: atom_id res chain seq x y z
N GLY A 1 -25.76 30.92 34.63
CA GLY A 1 -25.15 31.02 33.32
C GLY A 1 -23.96 30.05 33.23
N GLY A 2 -24.18 28.84 32.73
CA GLY A 2 -23.14 27.86 32.49
C GLY A 2 -22.56 28.10 31.10
N ILE A 3 -21.29 28.47 31.03
CA ILE A 3 -20.53 28.53 29.77
C ILE A 3 -20.15 27.09 29.42
N THR A 4 -20.88 26.51 28.49
CA THR A 4 -20.49 25.22 27.87
C THR A 4 -19.27 25.49 26.98
N GLN A 5 -18.11 25.15 27.47
CA GLN A 5 -16.91 25.10 26.61
C GLN A 5 -17.10 23.97 25.61
N THR A 6 -17.45 24.32 24.38
CA THR A 6 -17.32 23.42 23.23
C THR A 6 -15.83 23.11 23.07
N LYS A 7 -15.41 21.89 23.39
CA LYS A 7 -14.11 21.38 23.01
C LYS A 7 -14.06 21.40 21.49
N GLU A 8 -13.28 22.32 20.92
CA GLU A 8 -12.86 22.20 19.53
C GLU A 8 -12.14 20.86 19.38
N VAL A 9 -12.78 19.92 18.69
CA VAL A 9 -12.14 18.69 18.23
C VAL A 9 -11.19 19.15 17.13
N LYS A 10 -9.91 19.24 17.44
CA LYS A 10 -8.88 19.46 16.41
C LYS A 10 -8.91 18.25 15.47
N GLU A 11 -9.31 18.47 14.22
CA GLU A 11 -9.22 17.46 13.18
C GLU A 11 -7.76 17.02 13.01
N ASP A 12 -7.54 15.71 12.85
CA ASP A 12 -6.22 15.18 12.51
C ASP A 12 -5.79 15.79 11.17
N PRO A 13 -4.63 16.50 11.10
CA PRO A 13 -4.17 17.12 9.86
C PRO A 13 -3.95 16.11 8.72
N ARG A 14 -3.90 14.81 9.04
CA ARG A 14 -3.80 13.71 8.06
C ARG A 14 -5.16 13.21 7.57
N ALA A 15 -6.27 13.67 8.18
CA ALA A 15 -7.61 13.27 7.77
C ALA A 15 -7.88 13.65 6.31
N GLY A 16 -8.37 12.70 5.51
CA GLY A 16 -8.66 12.89 4.08
C GLY A 16 -7.42 12.94 3.17
N ARG A 17 -6.21 12.80 3.70
CA ARG A 17 -4.99 12.72 2.90
C ARG A 17 -4.74 11.30 2.41
N LYS A 18 -4.17 11.20 1.20
CA LYS A 18 -3.71 9.94 0.61
C LYS A 18 -2.22 9.78 0.93
N LEU A 19 -1.91 8.97 1.94
CA LEU A 19 -0.56 8.82 2.47
C LEU A 19 -0.04 7.42 2.20
N ILE A 20 1.21 7.34 1.72
CA ILE A 20 1.96 6.09 1.59
C ILE A 20 2.99 6.05 2.71
N THR A 21 2.90 5.07 3.58
CA THR A 21 3.81 4.91 4.72
C THR A 21 4.73 3.72 4.51
N THR A 22 6.01 3.95 4.64
CA THR A 22 7.06 2.91 4.62
C THR A 22 7.83 2.96 5.92
N MET A 23 8.05 1.82 6.54
CA MET A 23 8.83 1.69 7.76
C MET A 23 9.93 0.65 7.62
N ASN A 24 11.12 0.98 8.07
CA ASN A 24 12.24 0.05 8.17
C ASN A 24 12.56 -0.18 9.65
N LEU A 25 12.54 -1.43 10.05
CA LEU A 25 12.88 -1.86 11.40
C LEU A 25 14.07 -2.81 11.34
N SER A 26 15.04 -2.59 12.21
CA SER A 26 16.09 -3.56 12.54
C SER A 26 15.90 -4.00 13.97
N ALA A 27 15.90 -5.29 14.17
CA ALA A 27 15.70 -5.88 15.48
C ALA A 27 16.63 -7.07 15.69
N GLU A 28 16.93 -7.36 16.94
CA GLU A 28 17.69 -8.52 17.34
C GLU A 28 16.99 -9.27 18.47
N THR A 29 17.22 -10.57 18.54
CA THR A 29 16.62 -11.43 19.54
C THR A 29 17.53 -12.63 19.85
N GLU A 30 17.49 -13.09 21.08
CA GLU A 30 18.09 -14.37 21.49
C GLU A 30 17.17 -15.57 21.19
N TYR A 31 15.90 -15.33 20.87
CA TYR A 31 14.85 -16.33 20.66
C TYR A 31 14.30 -16.26 19.23
N PHE A 32 15.16 -16.54 18.26
CA PHE A 32 14.87 -16.35 16.85
C PHE A 32 13.64 -17.16 16.37
N ASP A 33 13.57 -18.46 16.69
CA ASP A 33 12.46 -19.32 16.26
C ASP A 33 11.12 -18.90 16.87
N ASP A 34 11.13 -18.54 18.16
CA ASP A 34 9.93 -18.07 18.86
C ASP A 34 9.44 -16.75 18.28
N LEU A 35 10.38 -15.82 17.99
CA LEU A 35 10.05 -14.55 17.37
C LEU A 35 9.45 -14.75 15.97
N MET A 36 10.05 -15.61 15.15
CA MET A 36 9.58 -15.87 13.80
C MET A 36 8.19 -16.49 13.77
N GLY A 37 7.94 -17.48 14.63
CA GLY A 37 6.63 -18.11 14.74
C GLY A 37 5.53 -17.14 15.21
N ASN A 38 5.86 -16.31 16.22
CA ASN A 38 4.95 -15.30 16.73
C ASN A 38 4.69 -14.19 15.70
N LEU A 39 5.72 -13.80 14.98
CA LEU A 39 5.65 -12.76 13.94
C LEU A 39 4.66 -13.12 12.82
N GLU A 40 4.76 -14.32 12.26
CA GLU A 40 3.84 -14.79 11.21
C GLU A 40 2.38 -14.80 11.69
N LYS A 41 2.16 -15.29 12.91
CA LYS A 41 0.84 -15.30 13.54
C LYS A 41 0.27 -13.89 13.71
N GLN A 42 1.07 -12.97 14.23
CA GLN A 42 0.65 -11.58 14.47
C GLN A 42 0.38 -10.82 13.18
N ILE A 43 1.19 -11.02 12.15
CA ILE A 43 0.96 -10.44 10.82
C ILE A 43 -0.40 -10.86 10.28
N THR A 44 -0.72 -12.15 10.36
CA THR A 44 -2.00 -12.69 9.90
C THR A 44 -3.17 -12.13 10.71
N GLU A 45 -3.05 -12.06 12.03
CA GLU A 45 -4.08 -11.50 12.91
C GLU A 45 -4.35 -10.01 12.64
N LEU A 46 -3.33 -9.26 12.25
CA LEU A 46 -3.48 -7.86 11.87
C LEU A 46 -4.06 -7.66 10.46
N GLY A 47 -4.26 -8.73 9.70
CA GLY A 47 -4.73 -8.69 8.33
C GLY A 47 -3.65 -8.37 7.31
N GLY A 48 -2.39 -8.51 7.70
CA GLY A 48 -1.24 -8.34 6.84
C GLY A 48 -0.74 -9.64 6.21
N TYR A 49 0.35 -9.53 5.47
CA TYR A 49 1.02 -10.68 4.85
C TYR A 49 2.50 -10.41 4.61
N VAL A 50 3.27 -11.46 4.49
CA VAL A 50 4.68 -11.40 4.10
C VAL A 50 4.78 -11.41 2.59
N GLU A 51 5.30 -10.34 2.00
CA GLU A 51 5.50 -10.21 0.56
C GLU A 51 6.74 -10.97 0.10
N SER A 52 7.82 -10.90 0.87
CA SER A 52 9.04 -11.66 0.62
C SER A 52 9.79 -11.98 1.92
N SER A 53 10.52 -13.08 1.90
CA SER A 53 11.33 -13.53 3.02
C SER A 53 12.64 -14.11 2.51
N ASN A 54 13.74 -13.62 3.04
CA ASN A 54 15.08 -14.15 2.83
C ASN A 54 15.72 -14.47 4.17
N GLN A 55 15.95 -15.75 4.43
CA GLN A 55 16.51 -16.22 5.69
C GLN A 55 17.87 -16.89 5.44
N TRP A 56 18.84 -16.49 6.25
CA TRP A 56 20.13 -17.11 6.32
C TRP A 56 20.38 -17.65 7.73
N ASN A 57 20.67 -18.96 7.81
CA ASN A 57 20.75 -19.66 9.09
C ASN A 57 22.16 -19.73 9.68
N GLY A 58 23.15 -19.17 8.98
CA GLY A 58 24.54 -19.26 9.39
C GLY A 58 25.16 -20.63 9.17
N LYS A 59 26.43 -20.74 9.48
CA LYS A 59 27.18 -22.01 9.41
C LYS A 59 27.13 -22.70 10.77
N THR A 60 27.15 -24.03 10.73
CA THR A 60 27.26 -24.88 11.91
C THR A 60 28.57 -25.70 11.84
N ASP A 61 29.10 -26.09 13.01
CA ASP A 61 30.22 -27.02 13.08
C ASP A 61 29.76 -28.48 12.87
N ALA A 62 30.69 -29.43 12.93
CA ALA A 62 30.39 -30.85 12.74
C ALA A 62 29.48 -31.43 13.84
N TYR A 63 29.35 -30.74 14.98
CA TYR A 63 28.53 -31.14 16.13
C TYR A 63 27.16 -30.42 16.15
N GLY A 64 26.84 -29.62 15.10
CA GLY A 64 25.61 -28.89 15.03
C GLY A 64 25.57 -27.56 15.81
N ASN A 65 26.71 -27.13 16.38
CA ASN A 65 26.79 -25.83 17.05
C ASN A 65 26.83 -24.69 16.02
N ARG A 66 26.08 -23.64 16.28
CA ARG A 66 26.00 -22.47 15.40
C ARG A 66 27.25 -21.61 15.53
N LEU A 67 27.94 -21.36 14.43
CA LEU A 67 29.13 -20.53 14.33
C LEU A 67 28.86 -19.06 14.07
N GLU A 68 27.70 -18.76 13.49
CA GLU A 68 27.30 -17.42 13.09
C GLU A 68 25.83 -17.19 13.41
N ASN A 69 25.45 -15.93 13.61
CA ASN A 69 24.05 -15.57 13.87
C ASN A 69 23.18 -15.80 12.64
N ARG A 70 21.94 -16.20 12.87
CA ARG A 70 20.91 -16.23 11.84
C ARG A 70 20.44 -14.82 11.53
N ASN A 71 20.07 -14.61 10.27
CA ASN A 71 19.44 -13.39 9.80
C ASN A 71 18.19 -13.71 8.99
N VAL A 72 17.22 -12.82 9.04
CA VAL A 72 16.10 -12.83 8.12
C VAL A 72 15.82 -11.40 7.65
N TYR A 73 15.56 -11.25 6.38
CA TYR A 73 15.04 -10.02 5.79
C TYR A 73 13.61 -10.28 5.30
N LEU A 74 12.68 -9.51 5.84
CA LEU A 74 11.27 -9.63 5.54
C LEU A 74 10.75 -8.35 4.91
N VAL A 75 9.97 -8.47 3.86
CA VAL A 75 9.11 -7.40 3.36
C VAL A 75 7.68 -7.76 3.73
N ILE A 76 7.05 -6.93 4.54
CA ILE A 76 5.75 -7.18 5.14
C ILE A 76 4.80 -6.07 4.73
N ARG A 77 3.59 -6.47 4.38
CA ARG A 77 2.49 -5.56 4.08
C ARG A 77 1.47 -5.62 5.20
N ILE A 78 1.24 -4.49 5.85
CA ILE A 78 0.32 -4.36 6.99
C ILE A 78 -0.73 -3.30 6.64
N PRO A 79 -2.04 -3.54 6.93
CA PRO A 79 -3.03 -2.48 6.83
C PRO A 79 -2.54 -1.21 7.54
N ALA A 80 -2.62 -0.07 6.87
CA ALA A 80 -1.99 1.16 7.34
C ALA A 80 -2.40 1.55 8.78
N GLU A 81 -3.67 1.33 9.14
CA GLU A 81 -4.19 1.59 10.48
C GLU A 81 -3.66 0.60 11.55
N LYS A 82 -3.04 -0.51 11.14
CA LYS A 82 -2.49 -1.54 12.03
C LYS A 82 -0.97 -1.44 12.21
N LEU A 83 -0.32 -0.54 11.49
CA LEU A 83 1.14 -0.40 11.57
C LEU A 83 1.63 -0.11 12.97
N GLY A 84 0.97 0.77 13.71
CA GLY A 84 1.31 1.09 15.10
C GLY A 84 1.24 -0.12 16.02
N SER A 85 0.22 -0.96 15.86
CA SER A 85 0.07 -2.20 16.62
C SER A 85 1.18 -3.21 16.32
N PHE A 86 1.57 -3.32 15.04
CA PHE A 86 2.69 -4.16 14.62
C PHE A 86 4.01 -3.71 15.26
N VAL A 87 4.31 -2.41 15.21
CA VAL A 87 5.53 -1.85 15.81
C VAL A 87 5.56 -2.08 17.31
N SER A 88 4.46 -1.87 18.02
CA SER A 88 4.35 -2.12 19.45
C SER A 88 4.63 -3.59 19.80
N MET A 89 4.12 -4.51 19.00
CA MET A 89 4.37 -5.94 19.16
C MET A 89 5.88 -6.26 18.99
N MET A 90 6.52 -5.67 17.98
CA MET A 90 7.95 -5.85 17.75
C MET A 90 8.81 -5.28 18.89
N GLU A 91 8.43 -4.14 19.43
CA GLU A 91 9.10 -3.52 20.59
C GLU A 91 9.01 -4.38 21.85
N GLU A 92 7.90 -5.09 22.05
CA GLU A 92 7.68 -5.99 23.19
C GLU A 92 8.41 -7.34 23.04
N SER A 93 8.54 -7.85 21.81
CA SER A 93 9.04 -9.21 21.53
C SER A 93 10.48 -9.28 21.05
N SER A 94 11.13 -8.14 20.80
CA SER A 94 12.51 -8.06 20.32
C SER A 94 13.17 -6.76 20.77
N ASN A 95 14.48 -6.68 20.58
CA ASN A 95 15.23 -5.44 20.78
C ASN A 95 15.34 -4.68 19.45
N ILE A 96 14.61 -3.60 19.33
CA ILE A 96 14.67 -2.71 18.15
C ILE A 96 15.97 -1.92 18.19
N THR A 97 16.84 -2.14 17.22
CA THR A 97 18.13 -1.44 17.10
C THR A 97 18.05 -0.22 16.22
N SER A 98 17.12 -0.21 15.26
CA SER A 98 16.89 0.91 14.35
C SER A 98 15.43 0.96 13.87
N LYS A 99 14.89 2.17 13.78
CA LYS A 99 13.56 2.42 13.26
C LYS A 99 13.57 3.67 12.40
N SER A 100 13.10 3.56 11.16
CA SER A 100 12.97 4.66 10.21
C SER A 100 11.61 4.61 9.54
N GLN A 101 10.94 5.74 9.48
CA GLN A 101 9.62 5.87 8.85
C GLN A 101 9.63 6.98 7.81
N SER A 102 9.05 6.72 6.66
CA SER A 102 8.82 7.69 5.60
C SER A 102 7.33 7.74 5.26
N VAL A 103 6.81 8.94 5.13
CA VAL A 103 5.41 9.19 4.72
C VAL A 103 5.42 10.07 3.49
N GLU A 104 4.84 9.57 2.39
CA GLU A 104 4.66 10.32 1.15
C GLU A 104 3.19 10.70 0.99
N ASP A 105 2.93 11.99 0.82
CA ASP A 105 1.59 12.51 0.56
C ASP A 105 1.34 12.53 -0.95
N VAL A 106 0.50 11.63 -1.44
CA VAL A 106 0.16 11.48 -2.85
C VAL A 106 -1.23 12.01 -3.19
N THR A 107 -1.82 12.82 -2.30
CA THR A 107 -3.20 13.31 -2.45
C THR A 107 -3.42 14.01 -3.78
N LEU A 108 -2.55 14.93 -4.19
CA LEU A 108 -2.70 15.66 -5.45
C LEU A 108 -2.58 14.74 -6.66
N ALA A 109 -1.60 13.86 -6.67
CA ALA A 109 -1.41 12.89 -7.76
C ALA A 109 -2.61 11.94 -7.89
N TYR A 110 -3.16 11.50 -6.76
CA TYR A 110 -4.35 10.64 -6.73
C TYR A 110 -5.58 11.35 -7.28
N VAL A 111 -5.85 12.57 -6.82
CA VAL A 111 -6.97 13.39 -7.29
C VAL A 111 -6.86 13.71 -8.78
N ASP A 112 -5.66 13.99 -9.27
CA ASP A 112 -5.42 14.24 -10.70
C ASP A 112 -5.74 13.01 -11.56
N LEU A 113 -5.34 11.81 -11.10
CA LEU A 113 -5.70 10.55 -11.77
C LEU A 113 -7.20 10.30 -11.78
N GLU A 114 -7.88 10.51 -10.66
CA GLU A 114 -9.34 10.40 -10.57
C GLU A 114 -10.05 11.36 -11.51
N SER A 115 -9.59 12.60 -11.57
CA SER A 115 -10.16 13.64 -12.45
C SER A 115 -9.95 13.30 -13.93
N HIS A 116 -8.77 12.83 -14.29
CA HIS A 116 -8.47 12.39 -15.65
C HIS A 116 -9.31 11.17 -16.05
N LYS A 117 -9.43 10.19 -15.16
CA LYS A 117 -10.32 9.03 -15.37
C LYS A 117 -11.77 9.46 -15.62
N LYS A 118 -12.27 10.39 -14.82
CA LYS A 118 -13.63 10.93 -14.98
C LYS A 118 -13.83 11.60 -16.35
N ALA A 119 -12.85 12.38 -16.79
CA ALA A 119 -12.90 13.03 -18.13
C ALA A 119 -12.88 11.99 -19.26
N LEU A 120 -12.06 10.94 -19.14
CA LEU A 120 -12.01 9.85 -20.11
C LEU A 120 -13.31 9.04 -20.16
N LEU A 121 -13.96 8.81 -19.03
CA LEU A 121 -15.26 8.15 -18.98
C LEU A 121 -16.35 8.96 -19.69
N ALA A 122 -16.34 10.29 -19.52
CA ALA A 122 -17.25 11.18 -20.23
C ALA A 122 -16.98 11.18 -21.74
N GLU A 123 -15.72 11.17 -22.16
CA GLU A 123 -15.33 11.05 -23.56
C GLU A 123 -15.75 9.70 -24.17
N GLN A 124 -15.59 8.61 -23.43
CA GLN A 124 -16.03 7.28 -23.85
C GLN A 124 -17.54 7.25 -24.10
N GLU A 125 -18.33 7.79 -23.19
CA GLU A 125 -19.80 7.88 -23.33
C GLU A 125 -20.21 8.66 -24.57
N ARG A 126 -19.56 9.81 -24.81
CA ARG A 126 -19.80 10.62 -25.99
C ARG A 126 -19.46 9.89 -27.30
N LEU A 127 -18.32 9.16 -27.31
CA LEU A 127 -17.91 8.38 -28.48
C LEU A 127 -18.87 7.23 -28.77
N LEU A 128 -19.43 6.59 -27.73
CA LEU A 128 -20.46 5.56 -27.89
C LEU A 128 -21.74 6.13 -28.47
N GLU A 129 -22.16 7.32 -28.08
CA GLU A 129 -23.30 8.02 -28.67
C GLU A 129 -23.04 8.36 -30.17
N LEU A 130 -21.84 8.84 -30.47
CA LEU A 130 -21.45 9.13 -31.87
C LEU A 130 -21.39 7.86 -32.71
N MET A 131 -21.02 6.72 -32.15
CA MET A 131 -21.02 5.44 -32.84
C MET A 131 -22.43 5.03 -33.29
N GLU A 132 -23.43 5.26 -32.46
CA GLU A 132 -24.84 4.98 -32.78
C GLU A 132 -25.36 5.87 -33.90
N MET A 133 -24.77 7.08 -34.07
CA MET A 133 -25.15 8.06 -35.09
C MET A 133 -24.34 7.96 -36.38
N ALA A 134 -23.33 7.10 -36.43
CA ALA A 134 -22.48 6.93 -37.62
C ALA A 134 -23.28 6.34 -38.80
N GLU A 135 -23.28 7.04 -39.92
CA GLU A 135 -24.00 6.63 -41.12
C GLU A 135 -23.10 5.91 -42.13
N THR A 136 -21.79 6.09 -42.02
CA THR A 136 -20.80 5.50 -42.93
C THR A 136 -19.85 4.56 -42.20
N VAL A 137 -19.28 3.58 -42.91
CA VAL A 137 -18.26 2.68 -42.38
C VAL A 137 -17.00 3.46 -42.01
N GLU A 138 -16.65 4.50 -42.78
CA GLU A 138 -15.48 5.35 -42.50
C GLU A 138 -15.63 6.10 -41.17
N ASP A 139 -16.81 6.68 -40.90
CA ASP A 139 -17.12 7.35 -39.64
C ASP A 139 -17.08 6.37 -38.45
N LEU A 140 -17.61 5.17 -38.64
CA LEU A 140 -17.62 4.11 -37.65
C LEU A 140 -16.18 3.70 -37.28
N ILE A 141 -15.31 3.50 -38.24
CA ILE A 141 -13.90 3.15 -38.04
C ILE A 141 -13.19 4.26 -37.27
N THR A 142 -13.44 5.52 -37.62
CA THR A 142 -12.84 6.68 -36.93
C THR A 142 -13.24 6.72 -35.45
N VAL A 143 -14.52 6.49 -35.16
CA VAL A 143 -15.00 6.44 -33.75
C VAL A 143 -14.43 5.24 -33.00
N GLU A 144 -14.37 4.06 -33.61
CA GLU A 144 -13.81 2.86 -33.01
C GLU A 144 -12.33 3.04 -32.67
N ASP A 145 -11.53 3.67 -33.52
CA ASP A 145 -10.13 3.98 -33.25
C ASP A 145 -9.97 4.90 -32.05
N LYS A 146 -10.80 5.93 -31.95
CA LYS A 146 -10.82 6.83 -30.78
C LYS A 146 -11.26 6.11 -29.50
N LEU A 147 -12.26 5.24 -29.58
CA LEU A 147 -12.72 4.42 -28.46
C LEU A 147 -11.61 3.47 -27.95
N ALA A 148 -10.88 2.83 -28.88
CA ALA A 148 -9.77 1.95 -28.51
C ALA A 148 -8.69 2.72 -27.75
N ASN A 149 -8.36 3.94 -28.18
CA ASN A 149 -7.40 4.81 -27.49
C ASN A 149 -7.89 5.23 -26.10
N VAL A 150 -9.13 5.65 -25.97
CA VAL A 150 -9.73 6.03 -24.67
C VAL A 150 -9.75 4.84 -23.72
N ARG A 151 -10.12 3.65 -24.18
CA ARG A 151 -10.11 2.42 -23.38
C ARG A 151 -8.71 2.09 -22.86
N TYR A 152 -7.70 2.21 -23.69
CA TYR A 152 -6.30 2.00 -23.30
C TYR A 152 -5.88 3.00 -22.21
N GLN A 153 -6.22 4.27 -22.36
CA GLN A 153 -5.93 5.29 -21.36
C GLN A 153 -6.69 5.05 -20.05
N LEU A 154 -7.96 4.62 -20.11
CA LEU A 154 -8.75 4.25 -18.94
C LEU A 154 -8.13 3.09 -18.17
N GLU A 155 -7.71 2.03 -18.85
CA GLU A 155 -7.04 0.89 -18.22
C GLU A 155 -5.73 1.32 -17.52
N SER A 156 -4.97 2.22 -18.14
CA SER A 156 -3.76 2.79 -17.55
C SER A 156 -4.06 3.60 -16.28
N MET A 157 -5.10 4.46 -16.30
CA MET A 157 -5.51 5.25 -15.14
C MET A 157 -6.00 4.36 -14.00
N GLU A 158 -6.81 3.37 -14.31
CA GLU A 158 -7.32 2.41 -13.32
C GLU A 158 -6.20 1.58 -12.68
N SER A 159 -5.20 1.16 -13.48
CA SER A 159 -4.03 0.44 -12.98
C SER A 159 -3.19 1.30 -12.02
N GLN A 160 -2.97 2.58 -12.37
CA GLN A 160 -2.25 3.52 -11.52
C GLN A 160 -2.99 3.78 -10.21
N LEU A 161 -4.32 3.97 -10.27
CA LEU A 161 -5.15 4.15 -9.08
C LEU A 161 -5.13 2.92 -8.17
N ARG A 162 -5.21 1.70 -8.72
CA ARG A 162 -5.08 0.47 -7.92
C ARG A 162 -3.73 0.37 -7.24
N THR A 163 -2.66 0.77 -7.91
CA THR A 163 -1.31 0.78 -7.33
C THR A 163 -1.23 1.75 -6.15
N TYR A 164 -1.77 2.95 -6.30
CA TYR A 164 -1.86 3.91 -5.20
C TYR A 164 -2.74 3.39 -4.05
N ASP A 165 -3.91 2.86 -4.34
CA ASP A 165 -4.82 2.31 -3.32
C ASP A 165 -4.12 1.21 -2.49
N ASN A 166 -3.39 0.32 -3.14
CA ASN A 166 -2.63 -0.71 -2.45
C ASN A 166 -1.56 -0.13 -1.51
N LYS A 167 -0.79 0.85 -1.98
CA LYS A 167 0.29 1.49 -1.19
C LYS A 167 -0.25 2.37 -0.06
N ILE A 168 -1.43 2.97 -0.25
CA ILE A 168 -2.09 3.80 0.77
C ILE A 168 -2.72 2.92 1.85
N ASN A 169 -3.40 1.86 1.46
CA ASN A 169 -4.14 0.99 2.37
C ASN A 169 -3.24 0.00 3.12
N TYR A 170 -2.10 -0.37 2.53
CA TYR A 170 -1.11 -1.26 3.13
C TYR A 170 0.23 -0.55 3.24
N SER A 171 0.73 -0.42 4.47
CA SER A 171 2.09 0.03 4.73
C SER A 171 3.10 -1.09 4.47
N THR A 172 4.29 -0.69 4.05
CA THR A 172 5.40 -1.61 3.82
C THR A 172 6.41 -1.49 4.94
#